data_299ed49b1fef305adffc348814c25b96
#
_entry.id   299ed49b1fef305adffc348814c25b96
#
_cell.length_a   1.000
_cell.length_b   1.000
_cell.length_c   1.000
_cell.angle_alpha   90.00
_cell.angle_beta   90.00
_cell.angle_gamma   90.00
#
_symmetry.space_group_name_H-M   'P 1'
#
loop_
_entity.id
_entity.type
_entity.pdbx_description
1 polymer ?
#
loop_
_entity_poly.entity_id
_entity_poly.type
_entity_poly.pdbx_seq_one_letter_code
_entity_poly.pdbx_strand_id
1 'polypeptide(L)'
;MSLPPSTKEFPPEDGGIHIEELTPEDAPEISQLMALVWPNSTHIPSEWRQKRVLSPEQIIQEMQAGYHYFGARLEGRIAGFYKTMIIPDGLLGEHQTVHPDFRHRGLVRAMYRQFIDYAQELQVSANLCNILTAHETMRALVESFGFQPEGDPYEQVPGMQVQLYKRLVKAPPPP
;
A
#
# COMPACT_ATOMS: atom_id res chain seq x y z
N MET A 1 -41.86 11.61 23.67
CA MET A 1 -41.10 11.77 22.40
C MET A 1 -39.65 11.53 22.70
N SER A 2 -39.14 10.37 22.30
CA SER A 2 -37.71 10.04 22.45
C SER A 2 -36.97 10.62 21.26
N LEU A 3 -35.94 11.43 21.51
CA LEU A 3 -35.01 11.91 20.50
C LEU A 3 -34.23 10.71 19.94
N PRO A 4 -34.01 10.64 18.62
CA PRO A 4 -33.15 9.59 18.05
C PRO A 4 -31.74 9.76 18.58
N PRO A 5 -30.99 8.66 18.73
CA PRO A 5 -29.60 8.74 19.17
C PRO A 5 -28.78 9.51 18.11
N SER A 6 -28.12 10.55 18.58
CA SER A 6 -27.11 11.27 17.77
C SER A 6 -26.01 10.28 17.40
N THR A 7 -26.02 9.82 16.16
CA THR A 7 -24.86 9.17 15.58
C THR A 7 -23.77 10.23 15.46
N LYS A 8 -22.86 10.27 16.43
CA LYS A 8 -21.60 10.98 16.28
C LYS A 8 -20.87 10.27 15.15
N GLU A 9 -20.97 10.80 13.94
CA GLU A 9 -20.04 10.46 12.89
C GLU A 9 -18.65 10.95 13.33
N PHE A 10 -17.83 10.01 13.77
CA PHE A 10 -16.41 10.30 13.95
C PHE A 10 -15.82 10.57 12.57
N PRO A 11 -15.04 11.65 12.38
CA PRO A 11 -14.35 11.85 11.12
C PRO A 11 -13.51 10.60 10.81
N PRO A 12 -13.43 10.20 9.52
CA PRO A 12 -12.66 9.02 9.15
C PRO A 12 -11.24 9.19 9.66
N GLU A 13 -10.67 8.13 10.28
CA GLU A 13 -9.34 8.15 10.88
C GLU A 13 -8.21 8.43 9.87
N ASP A 14 -8.51 8.36 8.58
CA ASP A 14 -7.63 8.67 7.44
C ASP A 14 -7.77 10.13 6.95
N GLY A 15 -8.48 10.97 7.67
CA GLY A 15 -8.70 12.37 7.30
C GLY A 15 -9.54 12.56 6.03
N GLY A 16 -10.29 11.54 5.58
CA GLY A 16 -11.10 11.60 4.35
C GLY A 16 -10.27 11.56 3.07
N ILE A 17 -9.06 11.02 3.11
CA ILE A 17 -8.17 10.86 1.95
C ILE A 17 -8.78 9.87 0.97
N HIS A 18 -8.95 10.31 -0.29
CA HIS A 18 -9.41 9.49 -1.40
C HIS A 18 -8.22 8.84 -2.11
N ILE A 19 -8.28 7.51 -2.29
CA ILE A 19 -7.31 6.75 -3.07
C ILE A 19 -7.93 6.42 -4.43
N GLU A 20 -7.23 6.76 -5.49
CA GLU A 20 -7.64 6.51 -6.86
C GLU A 20 -6.65 5.62 -7.60
N GLU A 21 -7.09 4.95 -8.65
CA GLU A 21 -6.19 4.23 -9.54
C GLU A 21 -5.43 5.24 -10.41
N LEU A 22 -4.10 5.11 -10.40
CA LEU A 22 -3.21 5.92 -11.22
C LEU A 22 -3.07 5.29 -12.60
N THR A 23 -2.94 6.13 -13.63
CA THR A 23 -2.91 5.73 -15.03
C THR A 23 -1.52 5.87 -15.64
N PRO A 24 -1.28 5.34 -16.85
CA PRO A 24 0.00 5.56 -17.54
C PRO A 24 0.39 7.04 -17.70
N GLU A 25 -0.58 7.95 -17.73
CA GLU A 25 -0.32 9.39 -17.77
C GLU A 25 0.35 9.91 -16.51
N ASP A 26 0.17 9.22 -15.38
CA ASP A 26 0.77 9.55 -14.09
C ASP A 26 2.20 9.00 -13.92
N ALA A 27 2.65 8.14 -14.83
CA ALA A 27 3.95 7.47 -14.71
C ALA A 27 5.14 8.43 -14.52
N PRO A 28 5.22 9.60 -15.19
CA PRO A 28 6.30 10.55 -14.93
C PRO A 28 6.32 11.07 -13.49
N GLU A 29 5.16 11.38 -12.91
CA GLU A 29 5.05 11.88 -11.54
C GLU A 29 5.35 10.77 -10.52
N ILE A 30 4.87 9.54 -10.77
CA ILE A 30 5.21 8.36 -9.96
C ILE A 30 6.72 8.13 -9.94
N SER A 31 7.37 8.17 -11.11
CA SER A 31 8.82 8.01 -11.24
C SER A 31 9.59 9.07 -10.45
N GLN A 32 9.17 10.33 -10.52
CA GLN A 32 9.77 11.42 -9.76
C GLN A 32 9.63 11.19 -8.25
N LEU A 33 8.48 10.72 -7.79
CA LEU A 33 8.27 10.42 -6.37
C LEU A 33 9.14 9.25 -5.91
N MET A 34 9.28 8.19 -6.72
CA MET A 34 10.22 7.10 -6.44
C MET A 34 11.65 7.63 -6.29
N ALA A 35 12.11 8.47 -7.22
CA ALA A 35 13.45 9.06 -7.20
C ALA A 35 13.69 9.97 -6.00
N LEU A 36 12.65 10.62 -5.49
CA LEU A 36 12.73 11.45 -4.30
C LEU A 36 12.84 10.62 -3.01
N VAL A 37 12.10 9.53 -2.91
CA VAL A 37 11.92 8.78 -1.65
C VAL A 37 12.96 7.67 -1.49
N TRP A 38 13.11 6.79 -2.48
CA TRP A 38 13.85 5.55 -2.31
C TRP A 38 15.36 5.71 -2.11
N PRO A 39 16.08 6.61 -2.80
CA PRO A 39 17.50 6.83 -2.53
C PRO A 39 17.80 7.26 -1.08
N ASN A 40 16.85 7.91 -0.43
CA ASN A 40 16.95 8.39 0.95
C ASN A 40 16.49 7.38 2.02
N SER A 41 15.98 6.21 1.59
CA SER A 41 15.51 5.17 2.49
C SER A 41 16.67 4.29 2.98
N THR A 42 17.54 4.84 3.80
CA THR A 42 18.85 4.26 4.18
C THR A 42 18.75 2.96 4.99
N HIS A 43 17.58 2.62 5.53
CA HIS A 43 17.30 1.35 6.21
C HIS A 43 17.15 0.15 5.26
N ILE A 44 17.19 0.38 3.96
CA ILE A 44 17.10 -0.62 2.90
C ILE A 44 18.46 -0.68 2.17
N PRO A 45 18.96 -1.88 1.78
CA PRO A 45 20.22 -2.01 1.05
C PRO A 45 20.27 -1.16 -0.23
N SER A 46 21.42 -0.55 -0.52
CA SER A 46 21.60 0.39 -1.62
C SER A 46 21.17 -0.17 -2.99
N GLU A 47 21.55 -1.40 -3.30
CA GLU A 47 21.15 -2.04 -4.56
C GLU A 47 19.64 -2.18 -4.70
N TRP A 48 18.96 -2.51 -3.62
CA TRP A 48 17.51 -2.64 -3.61
C TRP A 48 16.82 -1.28 -3.76
N ARG A 49 17.35 -0.24 -3.11
CA ARG A 49 16.83 1.13 -3.25
C ARG A 49 16.89 1.62 -4.69
N GLN A 50 18.00 1.38 -5.36
CA GLN A 50 18.18 1.77 -6.76
C GLN A 50 17.22 1.03 -7.70
N LYS A 51 16.96 -0.25 -7.47
CA LYS A 51 16.02 -1.05 -8.26
C LYS A 51 14.57 -0.61 -8.11
N ARG A 52 14.24 0.11 -7.04
CA ARG A 52 12.89 0.63 -6.80
C ARG A 52 12.60 1.94 -7.52
N VAL A 53 13.60 2.58 -8.07
CA VAL A 53 13.42 3.80 -8.88
C VAL A 53 13.24 3.36 -10.33
N LEU A 54 12.00 3.37 -10.79
CA LEU A 54 11.64 2.99 -12.14
C LEU A 54 11.49 4.22 -13.04
N SER A 55 11.83 4.06 -14.32
CA SER A 55 11.52 5.08 -15.32
C SER A 55 10.01 5.08 -15.63
N PRO A 56 9.46 6.18 -16.21
CA PRO A 56 8.06 6.19 -16.64
C PRO A 56 7.70 5.02 -17.56
N GLU A 57 8.59 4.65 -18.48
CA GLU A 57 8.39 3.53 -19.41
C GLU A 57 8.30 2.19 -18.67
N GLN A 58 9.15 1.99 -17.66
CA GLN A 58 9.11 0.77 -16.83
C GLN A 58 7.82 0.69 -16.01
N ILE A 59 7.33 1.81 -15.49
CA ILE A 59 6.05 1.87 -14.78
C ILE A 59 4.89 1.49 -15.70
N ILE A 60 4.88 2.04 -16.92
CA ILE A 60 3.86 1.70 -17.93
C ILE A 60 3.94 0.21 -18.29
N GLN A 61 5.15 -0.34 -18.45
CA GLN A 61 5.32 -1.78 -18.70
C GLN A 61 4.78 -2.63 -17.54
N GLU A 62 5.00 -2.24 -16.30
CA GLU A 62 4.41 -2.92 -15.14
C GLU A 62 2.88 -2.86 -15.17
N MET A 63 2.28 -1.71 -15.49
CA MET A 63 0.82 -1.58 -15.64
C MET A 63 0.28 -2.50 -16.74
N GLN A 64 0.98 -2.60 -17.86
CA GLN A 64 0.63 -3.53 -18.95
C GLN A 64 0.80 -5.00 -18.54
N ALA A 65 1.70 -5.30 -17.62
CA ALA A 65 1.94 -6.64 -17.09
C ALA A 65 0.97 -7.05 -15.97
N GLY A 66 0.04 -6.18 -15.58
CA GLY A 66 -0.99 -6.48 -14.58
C GLY A 66 -0.81 -5.83 -13.21
N TYR A 67 0.18 -4.95 -13.04
CA TYR A 67 0.26 -4.12 -11.85
C TYR A 67 -0.75 -2.98 -11.90
N HIS A 68 -1.43 -2.77 -10.78
CA HIS A 68 -2.28 -1.60 -10.55
C HIS A 68 -1.57 -0.68 -9.55
N TYR A 69 -1.49 0.58 -9.89
CA TYR A 69 -0.96 1.63 -9.03
C TYR A 69 -2.13 2.43 -8.45
N PHE A 70 -2.17 2.55 -7.13
CA PHE A 70 -3.17 3.34 -6.43
C PHE A 70 -2.50 4.42 -5.59
N GLY A 71 -3.07 5.60 -5.58
CA GLY A 71 -2.49 6.71 -4.84
C GLY A 71 -3.48 7.81 -4.49
N ALA A 72 -3.00 8.78 -3.74
CA ALA A 72 -3.75 9.97 -3.36
C ALA A 72 -3.10 11.23 -3.90
N ARG A 73 -3.95 12.18 -4.31
CA ARG A 73 -3.53 13.53 -4.68
C ARG A 73 -3.86 14.49 -3.56
N LEU A 74 -2.86 15.24 -3.11
CA LEU A 74 -3.02 16.35 -2.20
C LEU A 74 -2.34 17.57 -2.82
N GLU A 75 -2.99 18.72 -2.74
CA GLU A 75 -2.46 19.97 -3.31
C GLU A 75 -2.06 19.82 -4.79
N GLY A 76 -2.81 19.04 -5.58
CA GLY A 76 -2.56 18.81 -7.00
C GLY A 76 -1.39 17.89 -7.32
N ARG A 77 -0.77 17.24 -6.33
CA ARG A 77 0.39 16.34 -6.50
C ARG A 77 0.07 14.95 -5.97
N ILE A 78 0.70 13.92 -6.54
CA ILE A 78 0.67 12.59 -5.96
C ILE A 78 1.41 12.62 -4.62
N ALA A 79 0.66 12.51 -3.53
CA ALA A 79 1.17 12.55 -2.17
C ALA A 79 1.74 11.21 -1.69
N GLY A 80 1.24 10.12 -2.26
CA GLY A 80 1.70 8.77 -1.99
C GLY A 80 1.00 7.77 -2.90
N PHE A 81 1.61 6.61 -3.06
CA PHE A 81 1.07 5.51 -3.85
C PHE A 81 1.57 4.17 -3.33
N TYR A 82 0.93 3.11 -3.78
CA TYR A 82 1.42 1.74 -3.72
C TYR A 82 1.05 1.02 -5.02
N LYS A 83 1.67 -0.13 -5.27
CA LYS A 83 1.28 -0.99 -6.38
C LYS A 83 0.79 -2.34 -5.89
N THR A 84 -0.06 -2.97 -6.67
CA THR A 84 -0.62 -4.27 -6.34
C THR A 84 -0.79 -5.13 -7.59
N MET A 85 -0.73 -6.44 -7.38
CA MET A 85 -0.89 -7.44 -8.44
C MET A 85 -1.64 -8.64 -7.88
N ILE A 86 -2.50 -9.23 -8.71
CA ILE A 86 -3.12 -10.53 -8.40
C ILE A 86 -2.07 -11.63 -8.60
N ILE A 87 -1.87 -12.43 -7.57
CA ILE A 87 -1.03 -13.62 -7.58
C ILE A 87 -1.86 -14.86 -7.20
N PRO A 88 -1.38 -16.10 -7.37
CA PRO A 88 -2.16 -17.29 -7.01
C PRO A 88 -2.71 -17.29 -5.58
N ASP A 89 -1.97 -16.72 -4.62
CA ASP A 89 -2.36 -16.70 -3.21
C ASP A 89 -3.26 -15.50 -2.81
N GLY A 90 -3.50 -14.56 -3.72
CA GLY A 90 -4.35 -13.40 -3.46
C GLY A 90 -3.90 -12.12 -4.14
N LEU A 91 -4.05 -11.00 -3.46
CA LEU A 91 -3.65 -9.67 -3.91
C LEU A 91 -2.40 -9.24 -3.14
N LEU A 92 -1.29 -9.10 -3.85
CA LEU A 92 -0.02 -8.65 -3.28
C LEU A 92 0.10 -7.13 -3.36
N GLY A 93 0.33 -6.47 -2.23
CA GLY A 93 0.64 -5.04 -2.16
C GLY A 93 2.12 -4.81 -1.95
N GLU A 94 2.69 -3.85 -2.67
CA GLU A 94 4.13 -3.58 -2.69
C GLU A 94 4.45 -2.09 -2.78
N HIS A 95 5.67 -1.75 -2.39
CA HIS A 95 6.35 -0.47 -2.66
C HIS A 95 5.56 0.78 -2.25
N GLN A 96 4.93 0.71 -1.08
CA GLN A 96 4.24 1.88 -0.53
C GLN A 96 5.22 3.05 -0.37
N THR A 97 4.89 4.17 -0.98
CA THR A 97 5.73 5.35 -1.10
C THR A 97 4.95 6.58 -0.69
N VAL A 98 5.48 7.39 0.23
CA VAL A 98 4.85 8.62 0.69
C VAL A 98 5.81 9.80 0.51
N HIS A 99 5.32 10.85 -0.14
CA HIS A 99 6.07 12.09 -0.33
C HIS A 99 6.42 12.70 1.03
N PRO A 100 7.67 13.15 1.26
CA PRO A 100 8.09 13.68 2.56
C PRO A 100 7.21 14.80 3.10
N ASP A 101 6.71 15.71 2.25
CA ASP A 101 5.86 16.83 2.65
C ASP A 101 4.46 16.41 3.15
N PHE A 102 4.05 15.18 2.86
CA PHE A 102 2.72 14.66 3.19
C PHE A 102 2.73 13.54 4.22
N ARG A 103 3.84 13.29 4.88
CA ARG A 103 3.94 12.33 5.98
C ARG A 103 3.07 12.72 7.15
N HIS A 104 2.66 11.71 7.94
CA HIS A 104 1.82 11.87 9.14
C HIS A 104 0.44 12.48 8.88
N ARG A 105 -0.09 12.34 7.67
CA ARG A 105 -1.44 12.81 7.30
C ARG A 105 -2.45 11.68 7.09
N GLY A 106 -2.11 10.44 7.45
CA GLY A 106 -3.02 9.29 7.34
C GLY A 106 -3.01 8.58 5.98
N LEU A 107 -2.09 8.92 5.06
CA LEU A 107 -1.98 8.32 3.72
C LEU A 107 -1.81 6.81 3.76
N VAL A 108 -0.93 6.31 4.63
CA VAL A 108 -0.64 4.87 4.75
C VAL A 108 -1.90 4.11 5.17
N ARG A 109 -2.65 4.64 6.14
CA ARG A 109 -3.91 4.04 6.58
C ARG A 109 -4.96 4.03 5.48
N ALA A 110 -5.09 5.14 4.75
CA ALA A 110 -6.01 5.24 3.62
C ALA A 110 -5.67 4.23 2.52
N MET A 111 -4.39 4.07 2.20
CA MET A 111 -3.93 3.09 1.21
C MET A 111 -4.20 1.64 1.66
N TYR A 112 -3.98 1.30 2.93
CA TYR A 112 -4.30 -0.05 3.43
C TYR A 112 -5.80 -0.33 3.41
N ARG A 113 -6.65 0.62 3.75
CA ARG A 113 -8.11 0.44 3.64
C ARG A 113 -8.53 0.19 2.20
N GLN A 114 -8.06 0.99 1.28
CA GLN A 114 -8.36 0.81 -0.14
C GLN A 114 -7.83 -0.54 -0.65
N PHE A 115 -6.64 -0.95 -0.24
CA PHE A 115 -6.05 -2.25 -0.58
C PHE A 115 -6.91 -3.43 -0.08
N ILE A 116 -7.45 -3.31 1.13
CA ILE A 116 -8.36 -4.30 1.71
C ILE A 116 -9.69 -4.33 0.94
N ASP A 117 -10.29 -3.17 0.68
CA ASP A 117 -11.55 -3.04 -0.04
C ASP A 117 -11.41 -3.57 -1.48
N TYR A 118 -10.31 -3.27 -2.14
CA TYR A 118 -10.05 -3.73 -3.50
C TYR A 118 -9.94 -5.26 -3.58
N ALA A 119 -9.29 -5.91 -2.62
CA ALA A 119 -9.25 -7.37 -2.54
C ALA A 119 -10.66 -7.97 -2.34
N GLN A 120 -11.50 -7.31 -1.56
CA GLN A 120 -12.90 -7.70 -1.36
C GLN A 120 -13.71 -7.56 -2.65
N GLU A 121 -13.55 -6.46 -3.37
CA GLU A 121 -14.21 -6.24 -4.67
C GLU A 121 -13.81 -7.27 -5.72
N LEU A 122 -12.52 -7.62 -5.77
CA LEU A 122 -11.99 -8.65 -6.66
C LEU A 122 -12.35 -10.07 -6.23
N GLN A 123 -12.88 -10.28 -5.03
CA GLN A 123 -13.19 -11.60 -4.46
C GLN A 123 -11.98 -12.55 -4.45
N VAL A 124 -10.77 -12.02 -4.29
CA VAL A 124 -9.57 -12.83 -4.09
C VAL A 124 -9.52 -13.39 -2.67
N SER A 125 -8.71 -14.42 -2.45
CA SER A 125 -8.68 -15.15 -1.16
C SER A 125 -8.05 -14.38 -0.02
N ALA A 126 -7.08 -13.51 -0.29
CA ALA A 126 -6.32 -12.79 0.73
C ALA A 126 -5.65 -11.53 0.20
N ASN A 127 -5.36 -10.61 1.13
CA ASN A 127 -4.33 -9.58 0.94
C ASN A 127 -2.99 -10.08 1.46
N LEU A 128 -1.92 -9.78 0.77
CA LEU A 128 -0.55 -10.18 1.10
C LEU A 128 0.39 -8.98 1.02
N CYS A 129 1.29 -8.84 1.95
CA CYS A 129 2.37 -7.86 1.90
C CYS A 129 3.59 -8.32 2.68
N ASN A 130 4.78 -7.91 2.23
CA ASN A 130 6.03 -8.15 2.93
C ASN A 130 6.42 -6.90 3.72
N ILE A 131 6.68 -7.07 5.00
CA ILE A 131 7.07 -5.99 5.90
C ILE A 131 8.48 -6.28 6.44
N LEU A 132 9.35 -5.27 6.42
CA LEU A 132 10.67 -5.38 7.04
C LEU A 132 10.54 -5.79 8.51
N THR A 133 11.26 -6.84 8.93
CA THR A 133 11.19 -7.34 10.32
C THR A 133 11.60 -6.28 11.33
N ALA A 134 12.51 -5.38 10.96
CA ALA A 134 12.96 -4.27 11.81
C ALA A 134 11.96 -3.09 11.88
N HIS A 135 10.95 -3.05 11.03
CA HIS A 135 10.00 -1.93 10.98
C HIS A 135 8.80 -2.16 11.91
N GLU A 136 9.01 -1.98 13.20
CA GLU A 136 8.01 -2.25 14.25
C GLU A 136 6.70 -1.48 14.04
N THR A 137 6.78 -0.21 13.67
CA THR A 137 5.60 0.63 13.44
C THR A 137 4.72 0.09 12.31
N MET A 138 5.34 -0.36 11.21
CA MET A 138 4.58 -0.95 10.09
C MET A 138 4.01 -2.32 10.45
N ARG A 139 4.74 -3.13 11.20
CA ARG A 139 4.20 -4.41 11.70
C ARG A 139 2.96 -4.19 12.58
N ALA A 140 3.05 -3.28 13.54
CA ALA A 140 1.92 -2.93 14.39
C ALA A 140 0.73 -2.38 13.57
N LEU A 141 1.00 -1.59 12.53
CA LEU A 141 -0.04 -1.04 11.67
C LEU A 141 -0.79 -2.14 10.90
N VAL A 142 -0.08 -3.04 10.22
CA VAL A 142 -0.73 -4.11 9.44
C VAL A 142 -1.47 -5.09 10.36
N GLU A 143 -0.94 -5.38 11.52
CA GLU A 143 -1.62 -6.20 12.53
C GLU A 143 -2.93 -5.52 13.01
N SER A 144 -2.96 -4.20 13.13
CA SER A 144 -4.18 -3.45 13.48
C SER A 144 -5.28 -3.56 12.42
N PHE A 145 -4.92 -3.84 11.16
CA PHE A 145 -5.84 -4.13 10.07
C PHE A 145 -6.23 -5.60 9.93
N GLY A 146 -5.78 -6.46 10.84
CA GLY A 146 -6.09 -7.89 10.86
C GLY A 146 -5.15 -8.76 10.04
N PHE A 147 -4.02 -8.23 9.57
CA PHE A 147 -2.97 -9.04 8.98
C PHE A 147 -2.24 -9.85 10.06
N GLN A 148 -1.85 -11.06 9.70
CA GLN A 148 -1.07 -11.95 10.57
C GLN A 148 0.18 -12.43 9.85
N PRO A 149 1.31 -12.64 10.58
CA PRO A 149 2.49 -13.22 9.98
C PRO A 149 2.18 -14.63 9.46
N GLU A 150 2.69 -14.92 8.25
CA GLU A 150 2.59 -16.23 7.61
C GLU A 150 3.98 -16.77 7.31
N GLY A 151 4.26 -17.97 7.83
CA GLY A 151 5.58 -18.58 7.73
C GLY A 151 6.65 -17.87 8.53
N ASP A 152 7.88 -18.27 8.33
CA ASP A 152 9.04 -17.67 8.96
C ASP A 152 9.52 -16.43 8.21
N PRO A 153 10.13 -15.45 8.89
CA PRO A 153 10.85 -14.38 8.21
C PRO A 153 11.91 -14.92 7.25
N TYR A 154 12.13 -14.23 6.15
CA TYR A 154 13.13 -14.63 5.16
C TYR A 154 13.92 -13.44 4.65
N GLU A 155 15.10 -13.71 4.12
CA GLU A 155 15.95 -12.71 3.49
C GLU A 155 15.52 -12.52 2.02
N GLN A 156 14.86 -11.42 1.72
CA GLN A 156 14.37 -11.13 0.36
C GLN A 156 15.50 -10.75 -0.59
N VAL A 157 16.45 -9.99 -0.08
CA VAL A 157 17.73 -9.68 -0.71
C VAL A 157 18.80 -9.65 0.38
N PRO A 158 20.09 -9.81 0.06
CA PRO A 158 21.14 -9.78 1.09
C PRO A 158 21.03 -8.58 2.01
N GLY A 159 20.94 -8.83 3.31
CA GLY A 159 20.80 -7.79 4.36
C GLY A 159 19.40 -7.24 4.57
N MET A 160 18.37 -7.77 3.92
CA MET A 160 17.00 -7.30 4.07
C MET A 160 16.05 -8.43 4.46
N GLN A 161 15.80 -8.57 5.75
CA GLN A 161 14.82 -9.53 6.26
C GLN A 161 13.41 -8.97 6.23
N VAL A 162 12.48 -9.75 5.72
CA VAL A 162 11.05 -9.44 5.64
C VAL A 162 10.22 -10.56 6.25
N GLN A 163 9.03 -10.21 6.69
CA GLN A 163 7.98 -11.11 7.11
C GLN A 163 6.80 -10.97 6.15
N LEU A 164 6.32 -12.07 5.62
CA LEU A 164 5.06 -12.08 4.90
C LEU A 164 3.90 -11.94 5.89
N TYR A 165 3.01 -11.01 5.61
CA TYR A 165 1.75 -10.81 6.32
C TYR A 165 0.58 -11.11 5.40
N LYS A 166 -0.42 -11.77 5.95
CA LYS A 166 -1.62 -12.20 5.22
C LYS A 166 -2.88 -11.82 5.98
N ARG A 167 -3.85 -11.33 5.24
CA ARG A 167 -5.20 -11.08 5.74
C ARG A 167 -6.20 -11.81 4.85
N LEU A 168 -6.97 -12.72 5.42
CA LEU A 168 -8.01 -13.41 4.66
C LEU A 168 -9.14 -12.46 4.29
N VAL A 169 -9.56 -12.51 3.04
CA VAL A 169 -10.72 -11.79 2.55
C VAL A 169 -11.98 -12.52 3.02
N LYS A 170 -12.92 -11.78 3.60
CA LYS A 170 -14.19 -12.34 4.07
C LYS A 170 -15.02 -12.77 2.86
N ALA A 171 -15.58 -13.99 2.91
CA ALA A 171 -16.55 -14.42 1.93
C ALA A 171 -17.76 -13.45 1.93
N PRO A 172 -18.35 -13.15 0.75
CA PRO A 172 -19.57 -12.38 0.70
C PRO A 172 -20.67 -13.09 1.49
N PRO A 173 -21.60 -12.34 2.14
CA PRO A 173 -22.71 -12.97 2.84
C PRO A 173 -23.50 -13.84 1.85
N PRO A 174 -24.07 -14.98 2.31
CA PRO A 174 -24.91 -15.82 1.46
C PRO A 174 -26.11 -15.01 0.95
N PRO A 175 -26.58 -15.29 -0.28
CA PRO A 175 -27.73 -14.59 -0.87
C PRO A 175 -29.03 -14.82 -0.08
#